data_0250ce4b8b5e96def6293fc09ba59686
#
_entry.id   0250ce4b8b5e96def6293fc09ba59686
#
_cell.length_a   1.000
_cell.length_b   1.000
_cell.length_c   1.000
_cell.angle_alpha   90.00
_cell.angle_beta   90.00
_cell.angle_gamma   90.00
#
_symmetry.space_group_name_H-M   'P 1'
#
loop_
_entity.id
_entity.type
_entity.pdbx_description
1 polymer ?
#
loop_
_entity_poly.entity_id
_entity_poly.type
_entity_poly.pdbx_seq_one_letter_code
_entity_poly.pdbx_strand_id
1 'polypeptide(L)'
;MSENHTNTKFNIISYLKKAVAVGASDVHLQVDEHPAIRIDGKITKVDMPVLTEDDISIAYDILLPTHFKGKVNSVFDLDFAYEIHGVSRFRVNLSRQLGKSALVIRTIPYCIRRVAELMLPESIEQFATLNNGLVLITGPTGSGKSTTIASLIDYININYPKHIITIEDPVEFIFTNKKSLV
;
A
#
# COMPACT_ATOMS: atom_id res chain seq x y z
N MET A 1 8.69 -6.93 43.41
CA MET A 1 8.95 -7.87 42.30
C MET A 1 8.80 -7.08 41.03
N SER A 2 9.90 -6.62 40.48
CA SER A 2 9.94 -5.84 39.24
C SER A 2 9.91 -6.81 38.09
N GLU A 3 8.78 -6.82 37.36
CA GLU A 3 8.68 -7.54 36.11
C GLU A 3 9.63 -6.89 35.10
N ASN A 4 10.66 -7.64 34.73
CA ASN A 4 11.52 -7.33 33.58
C ASN A 4 10.67 -7.43 32.31
N HIS A 5 10.05 -6.34 31.89
CA HIS A 5 9.60 -6.20 30.52
C HIS A 5 10.86 -6.12 29.62
N THR A 6 11.20 -7.23 29.02
CA THR A 6 12.12 -7.26 27.88
C THR A 6 11.54 -6.34 26.81
N ASN A 7 12.10 -5.13 26.76
CA ASN A 7 11.76 -4.07 25.80
C ASN A 7 12.19 -4.54 24.41
N THR A 8 11.37 -5.39 23.78
CA THR A 8 11.56 -5.76 22.37
C THR A 8 11.14 -4.54 21.57
N LYS A 9 12.15 -3.73 21.21
CA LYS A 9 11.99 -2.50 20.44
C LYS A 9 11.09 -2.77 19.22
N PHE A 10 10.03 -1.98 19.04
CA PHE A 10 9.10 -2.10 17.93
C PHE A 10 9.85 -2.11 16.59
N ASN A 11 9.68 -3.16 15.80
CA ASN A 11 10.35 -3.31 14.50
C ASN A 11 9.33 -3.15 13.36
N ILE A 12 9.29 -1.96 12.78
CA ILE A 12 8.34 -1.60 11.72
C ILE A 12 8.45 -2.51 10.50
N ILE A 13 9.66 -2.89 10.07
CA ILE A 13 9.85 -3.73 8.87
C ILE A 13 9.28 -5.13 9.10
N SER A 14 9.57 -5.73 10.26
CA SER A 14 9.01 -7.03 10.64
C SER A 14 7.48 -6.97 10.77
N TYR A 15 6.96 -5.88 11.32
CA TYR A 15 5.53 -5.66 11.47
C TYR A 15 4.83 -5.54 10.12
N LEU A 16 5.35 -4.75 9.18
CA LEU A 16 4.81 -4.61 7.83
C LEU A 16 4.82 -5.94 7.06
N LYS A 17 5.89 -6.73 7.17
CA LYS A 17 5.95 -8.08 6.56
C LYS A 17 4.82 -8.98 7.07
N LYS A 18 4.57 -8.98 8.38
CA LYS A 18 3.49 -9.76 9.00
C LYS A 18 2.11 -9.24 8.55
N ALA A 19 1.93 -7.93 8.51
CA ALA A 19 0.68 -7.31 8.06
C ALA A 19 0.35 -7.71 6.62
N VAL A 20 1.33 -7.68 5.71
CA VAL A 20 1.15 -8.16 4.32
C VAL A 20 0.81 -9.65 4.29
N ALA A 21 1.48 -10.47 5.10
CA ALA A 21 1.26 -11.92 5.13
C ALA A 21 -0.16 -12.32 5.56
N VAL A 22 -0.80 -11.50 6.42
CA VAL A 22 -2.20 -11.71 6.84
C VAL A 22 -3.22 -10.98 5.96
N GLY A 23 -2.77 -10.34 4.87
CA GLY A 23 -3.65 -9.67 3.90
C GLY A 23 -4.18 -8.31 4.38
N ALA A 24 -3.45 -7.63 5.26
CA ALA A 24 -3.85 -6.30 5.71
C ALA A 24 -3.75 -5.27 4.58
N SER A 25 -4.82 -4.50 4.37
CA SER A 25 -4.85 -3.38 3.43
C SER A 25 -4.21 -2.12 4.00
N ASP A 26 -4.37 -1.89 5.30
CA ASP A 26 -3.81 -0.73 5.99
C ASP A 26 -3.23 -1.14 7.36
N VAL A 27 -2.19 -0.45 7.76
CA VAL A 27 -1.60 -0.48 9.10
C VAL A 27 -1.77 0.90 9.72
N HIS A 28 -2.24 0.95 10.96
CA HIS A 28 -2.44 2.16 11.73
C HIS A 28 -1.56 2.10 12.97
N LEU A 29 -0.67 3.05 13.11
CA LEU A 29 0.23 3.20 14.26
C LEU A 29 0.03 4.60 14.82
N GLN A 30 -0.27 4.69 16.11
CA GLN A 30 -0.49 5.94 16.82
C GLN A 30 0.11 5.88 18.20
N VAL A 31 0.67 6.99 18.65
CA VAL A 31 1.20 7.12 20.03
C VAL A 31 0.10 6.90 21.05
N ASP A 32 0.41 6.18 22.11
CA ASP A 32 -0.47 5.77 23.21
C ASP A 32 -1.59 4.80 22.80
N GLU A 33 -1.48 4.17 21.62
CA GLU A 33 -2.42 3.18 21.14
C GLU A 33 -1.72 1.86 20.77
N HIS A 34 -2.47 0.77 20.82
CA HIS A 34 -2.02 -0.50 20.25
C HIS A 34 -1.93 -0.40 18.73
N PRO A 35 -0.93 -1.03 18.08
CA PRO A 35 -0.92 -1.16 16.63
C PRO A 35 -2.24 -1.75 16.14
N ALA A 36 -2.76 -1.25 15.02
CA ALA A 36 -3.97 -1.78 14.42
C ALA A 36 -3.76 -2.06 12.93
N ILE A 37 -4.48 -3.04 12.40
CA ILE A 37 -4.48 -3.40 10.99
C ILE A 37 -5.91 -3.41 10.46
N ARG A 38 -6.05 -3.14 9.16
CA ARG A 38 -7.32 -3.30 8.46
C ARG A 38 -7.26 -4.54 7.59
N ILE A 39 -8.22 -5.47 7.77
CA ILE A 39 -8.41 -6.66 6.94
C ILE A 39 -9.89 -6.68 6.53
N ASP A 40 -10.19 -6.87 5.26
CA ASP A 40 -11.54 -6.91 4.70
C ASP A 40 -12.43 -5.73 5.17
N GLY A 41 -11.84 -4.53 5.20
CA GLY A 41 -12.51 -3.30 5.61
C GLY A 41 -12.66 -3.10 7.13
N LYS A 42 -12.36 -4.10 7.97
CA LYS A 42 -12.47 -4.04 9.43
C LYS A 42 -11.13 -3.73 10.08
N ILE A 43 -11.12 -2.76 11.01
CA ILE A 43 -9.94 -2.43 11.82
C ILE A 43 -9.91 -3.32 13.05
N THR A 44 -8.77 -3.95 13.30
CA THR A 44 -8.53 -4.80 14.48
C THR A 44 -7.24 -4.38 15.16
N LYS A 45 -7.28 -4.14 16.46
CA LYS A 45 -6.08 -3.92 17.28
C LYS A 45 -5.29 -5.23 17.38
N VAL A 46 -3.97 -5.11 17.25
CA VAL A 46 -3.07 -6.25 17.37
C VAL A 46 -2.62 -6.38 18.84
N ASP A 47 -2.55 -7.60 19.34
CA ASP A 47 -2.08 -7.89 20.70
C ASP A 47 -0.55 -7.66 20.79
N MET A 48 -0.18 -6.40 20.94
CA MET A 48 1.18 -5.89 21.08
C MET A 48 1.16 -4.73 22.08
N PRO A 49 2.30 -4.36 22.69
CA PRO A 49 2.37 -3.21 23.57
C PRO A 49 1.87 -1.92 22.89
N VAL A 50 1.38 -1.00 23.71
CA VAL A 50 1.04 0.37 23.31
C VAL A 50 2.30 1.06 22.79
N LEU A 51 2.17 1.76 21.67
CA LEU A 51 3.28 2.46 21.01
C LEU A 51 3.62 3.76 21.73
N THR A 52 4.91 4.00 21.89
CA THR A 52 5.45 5.25 22.42
C THR A 52 5.77 6.23 21.29
N GLU A 53 6.03 7.52 21.62
CA GLU A 53 6.52 8.50 20.65
C GLU A 53 7.84 8.06 20.01
N ASP A 54 8.73 7.43 20.79
CA ASP A 54 10.01 6.90 20.29
C ASP A 54 9.80 5.77 19.29
N ASP A 55 8.83 4.88 19.50
CA ASP A 55 8.51 3.80 18.57
C ASP A 55 8.04 4.36 17.21
N ILE A 56 7.17 5.37 17.24
CA ILE A 56 6.67 6.03 16.03
C ILE A 56 7.80 6.81 15.35
N SER A 57 8.62 7.54 16.12
CA SER A 57 9.76 8.29 15.60
C SER A 57 10.76 7.39 14.88
N ILE A 58 11.12 6.28 15.49
CA ILE A 58 12.02 5.29 14.88
C ILE A 58 11.38 4.66 13.65
N ALA A 59 10.08 4.35 13.70
CA ALA A 59 9.36 3.77 12.58
C ALA A 59 9.39 4.69 11.35
N TYR A 60 9.05 5.98 11.52
CA TYR A 60 9.06 6.89 10.37
C TYR A 60 10.48 7.19 9.89
N ASP A 61 11.49 7.29 10.75
CA ASP A 61 12.88 7.49 10.36
C ASP A 61 13.42 6.36 9.46
N ILE A 62 12.98 5.12 9.73
CA ILE A 62 13.30 3.95 8.90
C ILE A 62 12.60 4.03 7.54
N LEU A 63 11.33 4.43 7.53
CA LEU A 63 10.52 4.46 6.32
C LEU A 63 10.77 5.69 5.45
N LEU A 64 11.26 6.79 6.05
CA LEU A 64 11.37 8.08 5.39
C LEU A 64 12.44 8.08 4.30
N PRO A 65 12.11 8.45 3.06
CA PRO A 65 13.08 8.64 2.01
C PRO A 65 14.14 9.70 2.37
N THR A 66 15.37 9.50 1.93
CA THR A 66 16.54 10.33 2.30
C THR A 66 16.35 11.82 2.00
N HIS A 67 15.64 12.15 0.92
CA HIS A 67 15.38 13.54 0.49
C HIS A 67 14.37 14.30 1.37
N PHE A 68 13.63 13.61 2.25
CA PHE A 68 12.75 14.21 3.25
C PHE A 68 13.41 14.35 4.63
N LYS A 69 14.56 13.69 4.86
CA LYS A 69 15.27 13.79 6.14
C LYS A 69 15.63 15.25 6.42
N GLY A 70 15.25 15.73 7.61
CA GLY A 70 15.44 17.13 8.04
C GLY A 70 14.26 18.07 7.78
N LYS A 71 13.23 17.68 7.02
CA LYS A 71 12.05 18.51 6.75
C LYS A 71 10.85 18.15 7.64
N VAL A 72 10.88 17.01 8.32
CA VAL A 72 9.74 16.43 9.05
C VAL A 72 9.27 17.27 10.23
N ASN A 73 10.15 18.01 10.88
CA ASN A 73 9.79 18.84 12.05
C ASN A 73 8.89 20.04 11.73
N SER A 74 8.76 20.40 10.46
CA SER A 74 7.97 21.55 10.00
C SER A 74 6.69 21.14 9.24
N VAL A 75 6.44 19.85 9.04
CA VAL A 75 5.33 19.37 8.21
C VAL A 75 4.33 18.61 9.09
N PHE A 76 3.06 19.07 9.07
CA PHE A 76 1.97 18.43 9.84
C PHE A 76 1.43 17.18 9.17
N ASP A 77 1.67 17.01 7.87
CA ASP A 77 1.19 15.90 7.05
C ASP A 77 2.19 15.62 5.93
N LEU A 78 2.62 14.37 5.78
CA LEU A 78 3.58 13.96 4.78
C LEU A 78 3.19 12.62 4.18
N ASP A 79 2.98 12.60 2.86
CA ASP A 79 2.73 11.40 2.07
C ASP A 79 4.01 11.00 1.32
N PHE A 80 4.39 9.73 1.40
CA PHE A 80 5.51 9.19 0.63
C PHE A 80 5.33 7.69 0.36
N ALA A 81 6.11 7.18 -0.59
CA ALA A 81 6.15 5.75 -0.89
C ALA A 81 7.36 5.10 -0.20
N TYR A 82 7.15 3.88 0.28
CA TYR A 82 8.19 3.01 0.82
C TYR A 82 8.08 1.63 0.20
N GLU A 83 9.19 0.95 -0.02
CA GLU A 83 9.21 -0.39 -0.61
C GLU A 83 10.02 -1.35 0.24
N ILE A 84 9.44 -2.51 0.54
CA ILE A 84 10.18 -3.66 1.05
C ILE A 84 10.31 -4.63 -0.12
N HIS A 85 11.51 -4.67 -0.69
CA HIS A 85 11.78 -5.49 -1.87
C HIS A 85 11.38 -6.95 -1.65
N GLY A 86 10.64 -7.54 -2.63
CA GLY A 86 10.12 -8.90 -2.53
C GLY A 86 8.94 -9.11 -1.59
N VAL A 87 8.41 -8.04 -0.97
CA VAL A 87 7.26 -8.12 -0.06
C VAL A 87 6.10 -7.27 -0.56
N SER A 88 6.23 -5.95 -0.54
CA SER A 88 5.21 -5.02 -1.02
C SER A 88 5.74 -3.60 -1.12
N ARG A 89 5.02 -2.77 -1.85
CA ARG A 89 5.15 -1.32 -1.77
C ARG A 89 4.09 -0.76 -0.84
N PHE A 90 4.39 0.35 -0.22
CA PHE A 90 3.53 1.00 0.77
C PHE A 90 3.40 2.48 0.43
N ARG A 91 2.20 3.03 0.60
CA ARG A 91 1.98 4.45 0.75
C ARG A 91 1.94 4.75 2.24
N VAL A 92 2.80 5.63 2.68
CA VAL A 92 2.93 6.03 4.08
C VAL A 92 2.45 7.46 4.22
N ASN A 93 1.47 7.68 5.08
CA ASN A 93 1.07 8.99 5.54
C ASN A 93 1.53 9.16 6.98
N LEU A 94 2.36 10.17 7.22
CA LEU A 94 2.73 10.65 8.54
C LEU A 94 1.90 11.89 8.85
N SER A 95 1.15 11.86 9.91
CA SER A 95 0.36 12.99 10.39
C SER A 95 0.60 13.29 11.87
N ARG A 96 0.27 14.50 12.28
CA ARG A 96 0.31 14.91 13.69
C ARG A 96 -1.06 15.40 14.14
N GLN A 97 -1.56 14.84 15.24
CA GLN A 97 -2.80 15.25 15.87
C GLN A 97 -2.58 15.49 17.35
N LEU A 98 -2.94 16.66 17.85
CA LEU A 98 -2.76 17.07 19.25
C LEU A 98 -1.31 16.89 19.76
N GLY A 99 -0.32 17.16 18.89
CA GLY A 99 1.11 17.01 19.21
C GLY A 99 1.64 15.58 19.15
N LYS A 100 0.80 14.57 18.91
CA LYS A 100 1.19 13.15 18.80
C LYS A 100 1.31 12.73 17.36
N SER A 101 2.32 11.93 17.06
CA SER A 101 2.57 11.41 15.71
C SER A 101 1.72 10.17 15.42
N ALA A 102 1.25 10.05 14.19
CA ALA A 102 0.54 8.88 13.69
C ALA A 102 1.04 8.50 12.29
N LEU A 103 1.10 7.20 12.02
CA LEU A 103 1.41 6.63 10.72
C LEU A 103 0.22 5.81 10.22
N VAL A 104 -0.23 6.13 9.03
CA VAL A 104 -1.15 5.27 8.27
C VAL A 104 -0.40 4.72 7.07
N ILE A 105 -0.29 3.40 6.98
CA ILE A 105 0.52 2.73 5.97
C ILE A 105 -0.38 1.82 5.16
N ARG A 106 -0.61 2.17 3.89
CA ARG A 106 -1.40 1.37 2.96
C ARG A 106 -0.52 0.43 2.17
N THR A 107 -0.90 -0.83 2.12
CA THR A 107 -0.24 -1.86 1.31
C THR A 107 -0.65 -1.71 -0.16
N ILE A 108 0.34 -1.66 -1.07
CA ILE A 108 0.14 -1.65 -2.52
C ILE A 108 0.57 -3.02 -3.05
N PRO A 109 -0.38 -3.89 -3.43
CA PRO A 109 -0.05 -5.25 -3.83
C PRO A 109 0.74 -5.30 -5.14
N TYR A 110 1.74 -6.18 -5.23
CA TYR A 110 2.44 -6.49 -6.48
C TYR A 110 1.65 -7.44 -7.38
N CYS A 111 0.73 -8.23 -6.78
CA CYS A 111 -0.01 -9.23 -7.53
C CYS A 111 -1.25 -8.60 -8.18
N ILE A 112 -1.25 -8.56 -9.49
CA ILE A 112 -2.41 -8.16 -10.28
C ILE A 112 -3.19 -9.44 -10.61
N ARG A 113 -4.45 -9.50 -10.16
CA ARG A 113 -5.34 -10.62 -10.47
C ARG A 113 -5.70 -10.62 -11.95
N ARG A 114 -5.74 -11.80 -12.55
CA ARG A 114 -6.20 -11.95 -13.94
C ARG A 114 -7.70 -11.70 -14.06
N VAL A 115 -8.16 -11.33 -15.25
CA VAL A 115 -9.59 -11.08 -15.54
C VAL A 115 -10.47 -12.25 -15.08
N ALA A 116 -10.04 -13.48 -15.37
CA ALA A 116 -10.75 -14.69 -14.95
C ALA A 116 -10.88 -14.87 -13.42
N GLU A 117 -9.88 -14.40 -12.65
CA GLU A 117 -9.87 -14.46 -11.18
C GLU A 117 -10.77 -13.39 -10.54
N LEU A 118 -11.15 -12.37 -11.31
CA LEU A 118 -12.03 -11.29 -10.86
C LEU A 118 -13.52 -11.59 -11.09
N MET A 119 -13.86 -12.77 -11.59
CA MET A 119 -15.24 -13.17 -11.96
C MET A 119 -15.88 -12.18 -12.95
N LEU A 120 -15.07 -11.51 -13.77
CA LEU A 120 -15.55 -10.61 -14.82
C LEU A 120 -15.86 -11.41 -16.08
N PRO A 121 -16.81 -10.95 -16.92
CA PRO A 121 -17.08 -11.58 -18.20
C PRO A 121 -15.82 -11.59 -19.08
N GLU A 122 -15.51 -12.70 -19.75
CA GLU A 122 -14.37 -12.82 -20.66
C GLU A 122 -14.39 -11.77 -21.78
N SER A 123 -15.59 -11.32 -22.16
CA SER A 123 -15.76 -10.26 -23.17
C SER A 123 -15.03 -8.95 -22.82
N ILE A 124 -14.68 -8.73 -21.55
CA ILE A 124 -13.94 -7.52 -21.13
C ILE A 124 -12.51 -7.51 -21.71
N GLU A 125 -11.93 -8.68 -22.00
CA GLU A 125 -10.61 -8.80 -22.61
C GLU A 125 -10.56 -8.24 -24.04
N GLN A 126 -11.72 -8.15 -24.71
CA GLN A 126 -11.83 -7.53 -26.05
C GLN A 126 -11.39 -6.07 -26.03
N PHE A 127 -11.58 -5.36 -24.93
CA PHE A 127 -11.12 -3.97 -24.81
C PHE A 127 -9.59 -3.84 -24.86
N ALA A 128 -8.87 -4.88 -24.46
CA ALA A 128 -7.41 -4.92 -24.55
C ALA A 128 -6.89 -5.09 -25.99
N THR A 129 -7.74 -5.50 -26.93
CA THR A 129 -7.37 -5.73 -28.33
C THR A 129 -7.70 -4.56 -29.25
N LEU A 130 -8.39 -3.54 -28.75
CA LEU A 130 -8.75 -2.36 -29.55
C LEU A 130 -7.50 -1.57 -29.96
N ASN A 131 -7.48 -1.14 -31.22
CA ASN A 131 -6.37 -0.34 -31.74
C ASN A 131 -6.53 1.16 -31.43
N ASN A 132 -7.74 1.62 -31.19
CA ASN A 132 -8.07 3.01 -30.88
C ASN A 132 -9.41 3.08 -30.16
N GLY A 133 -9.71 4.24 -29.59
CA GLY A 133 -10.96 4.50 -28.89
C GLY A 133 -10.74 4.91 -27.45
N LEU A 134 -11.83 5.02 -26.72
CA LEU A 134 -11.87 5.35 -25.29
C LEU A 134 -12.72 4.31 -24.58
N VAL A 135 -12.17 3.72 -23.51
CA VAL A 135 -12.91 2.83 -22.62
C VAL A 135 -13.07 3.53 -21.27
N LEU A 136 -14.30 3.68 -20.79
CA LEU A 136 -14.63 4.28 -19.50
C LEU A 136 -15.07 3.19 -18.52
N ILE A 137 -14.40 3.10 -17.37
CA ILE A 137 -14.79 2.23 -16.26
C ILE A 137 -15.29 3.10 -15.12
N THR A 138 -16.59 3.01 -14.83
CA THR A 138 -17.26 3.87 -13.85
C THR A 138 -17.88 3.04 -12.72
N GLY A 139 -18.10 3.68 -11.58
CA GLY A 139 -18.72 3.05 -10.41
C GLY A 139 -18.30 3.71 -9.10
N PRO A 140 -18.91 3.37 -7.97
CA PRO A 140 -18.55 3.92 -6.65
C PRO A 140 -17.15 3.50 -6.21
N THR A 141 -16.63 4.15 -5.17
CA THR A 141 -15.36 3.74 -4.53
C THR A 141 -15.46 2.30 -4.04
N GLY A 142 -14.41 1.51 -4.23
CA GLY A 142 -14.37 0.10 -3.82
C GLY A 142 -15.08 -0.89 -4.76
N SER A 143 -15.64 -0.42 -5.89
CA SER A 143 -16.31 -1.30 -6.86
C SER A 143 -15.37 -2.11 -7.77
N GLY A 144 -14.05 -1.99 -7.59
CA GLY A 144 -13.06 -2.74 -8.37
C GLY A 144 -12.60 -2.06 -9.65
N LYS A 145 -12.88 -0.78 -9.88
CA LYS A 145 -12.47 -0.05 -11.11
C LYS A 145 -10.97 -0.16 -11.41
N SER A 146 -10.14 0.26 -10.45
CA SER A 146 -8.67 0.23 -10.59
C SER A 146 -8.16 -1.21 -10.75
N THR A 147 -8.74 -2.16 -10.02
CA THR A 147 -8.42 -3.59 -10.14
C THR A 147 -8.73 -4.13 -11.53
N THR A 148 -9.86 -3.74 -12.11
CA THR A 148 -10.26 -4.14 -13.48
C THR A 148 -9.33 -3.53 -14.52
N ILE A 149 -9.00 -2.23 -14.40
CA ILE A 149 -8.05 -1.56 -15.29
C ILE A 149 -6.67 -2.22 -15.20
N ALA A 150 -6.18 -2.46 -13.99
CA ALA A 150 -4.88 -3.10 -13.79
C ALA A 150 -4.85 -4.51 -14.40
N SER A 151 -5.92 -5.28 -14.25
CA SER A 151 -6.05 -6.62 -14.85
C SER A 151 -5.99 -6.56 -16.38
N LEU A 152 -6.68 -5.60 -17.02
CA LEU A 152 -6.63 -5.41 -18.47
C LEU A 152 -5.25 -4.94 -18.94
N ILE A 153 -4.61 -4.03 -18.22
CA ILE A 153 -3.23 -3.57 -18.52
C ILE A 153 -2.26 -4.75 -18.43
N ASP A 154 -2.37 -5.58 -17.39
CA ASP A 154 -1.50 -6.75 -17.25
C ASP A 154 -1.79 -7.79 -18.34
N TYR A 155 -3.04 -7.96 -18.76
CA TYR A 155 -3.39 -8.80 -19.89
C TYR A 155 -2.72 -8.31 -21.19
N ILE A 156 -2.73 -7.00 -21.47
CA ILE A 156 -2.01 -6.40 -22.60
C ILE A 156 -0.50 -6.67 -22.46
N ASN A 157 0.05 -6.43 -21.28
CA ASN A 157 1.47 -6.58 -20.97
C ASN A 157 1.97 -8.02 -21.19
N ILE A 158 1.12 -9.02 -20.88
CA ILE A 158 1.44 -10.43 -21.08
C ILE A 158 1.37 -10.83 -22.56
N ASN A 159 0.35 -10.31 -23.29
CA ASN A 159 -0.02 -10.87 -24.59
C ASN A 159 0.51 -10.07 -25.78
N TYR A 160 0.71 -8.75 -25.64
CA TYR A 160 1.02 -7.86 -26.75
C TYR A 160 2.30 -7.05 -26.51
N PRO A 161 3.13 -6.82 -27.56
CA PRO A 161 4.30 -5.96 -27.48
C PRO A 161 3.87 -4.49 -27.68
N LYS A 162 3.45 -3.83 -26.62
CA LYS A 162 2.98 -2.44 -26.61
C LYS A 162 3.85 -1.57 -25.70
N HIS A 163 3.80 -0.26 -25.88
CA HIS A 163 4.25 0.71 -24.90
C HIS A 163 3.00 1.23 -24.18
N ILE A 164 2.93 1.01 -22.87
CA ILE A 164 1.78 1.34 -22.05
C ILE A 164 2.19 2.47 -21.11
N ILE A 165 1.39 3.51 -21.04
CA ILE A 165 1.59 4.62 -20.10
C ILE A 165 0.39 4.69 -19.18
N THR A 166 0.62 4.64 -17.87
CA THR A 166 -0.40 4.88 -16.84
C THR A 166 -0.19 6.25 -16.19
N ILE A 167 -1.29 6.94 -15.89
CA ILE A 167 -1.30 8.19 -15.12
C ILE A 167 -2.22 7.96 -13.93
N GLU A 168 -1.65 7.88 -12.75
CA GLU A 168 -2.34 7.48 -11.54
C GLU A 168 -2.03 8.43 -10.38
N ASP A 169 -3.04 8.76 -9.57
CA ASP A 169 -2.90 9.57 -8.38
C ASP A 169 -3.79 9.02 -7.23
N PRO A 170 -3.20 8.23 -6.33
CA PRO A 170 -1.86 7.62 -6.35
C PRO A 170 -1.76 6.35 -7.20
N VAL A 171 -0.53 5.84 -7.40
CA VAL A 171 -0.29 4.53 -8.01
C VAL A 171 -0.85 3.43 -7.10
N GLU A 172 -1.79 2.64 -7.62
CA GLU A 172 -2.43 1.53 -6.88
C GLU A 172 -1.86 0.16 -7.24
N PHE A 173 -1.26 0.00 -8.42
CA PHE A 173 -0.66 -1.26 -8.87
C PHE A 173 0.71 -1.01 -9.49
N ILE A 174 1.59 -2.00 -9.38
CA ILE A 174 2.93 -1.95 -9.98
C ILE A 174 3.01 -3.03 -11.05
N PHE A 175 3.34 -2.59 -12.25
CA PHE A 175 3.53 -3.49 -13.37
C PHE A 175 5.01 -3.80 -13.55
N THR A 176 5.33 -5.07 -13.77
CA THR A 176 6.65 -5.51 -14.24
C THR A 176 6.57 -5.71 -15.75
N ASN A 177 7.58 -5.21 -16.49
CA ASN A 177 7.64 -5.41 -17.94
C ASN A 177 7.64 -6.91 -18.28
N LYS A 178 6.75 -7.29 -19.24
CA LYS A 178 6.65 -8.66 -19.79
C LYS A 178 6.89 -8.60 -21.29
N LYS A 179 5.83 -8.71 -22.13
CA LYS A 179 5.95 -8.45 -23.57
C LYS A 179 5.89 -6.96 -23.87
N SER A 180 5.16 -6.19 -23.06
CA SER A 180 5.07 -4.73 -23.19
C SER A 180 6.10 -4.03 -22.29
N LEU A 181 6.32 -2.75 -22.58
CA LEU A 181 6.94 -1.78 -21.66
C LEU A 181 5.81 -1.00 -20.98
N VAL A 182 5.77 -0.96 -19.63
CA VAL A 182 4.75 -0.28 -18.82
C VAL A 182 5.41 0.78 -17.95
#